data_3d125422a3d566522e235ef3d97ebe72
#
_entry.id   3d125422a3d566522e235ef3d97ebe72
#
_cell.length_a   1.000
_cell.length_b   1.000
_cell.length_c   1.000
_cell.angle_alpha   90.00
_cell.angle_beta   90.00
_cell.angle_gamma   90.00
#
_symmetry.space_group_name_H-M   'P 1'
#
loop_
_entity.id
_entity.type
_entity.pdbx_description
1 polymer ?
#
loop_
_entity_poly.entity_id
_entity_poly.type
_entity_poly.pdbx_seq_one_letter_code
_entity_poly.pdbx_strand_id
1 'polypeptide(L)'
;MKFISWSGGKDCSFALYKYTQTGVSDARCLLNMVRNTPLSGHQVSESLLQAQAQRMGLDLVRERVSPNNSYLYHFDRIINILKEQGYNGGIFGDIYLEAHRNWIEKQCERLGIEPIFPLWGMPVEEIYTEFVRSGFVAKIIGVSKSYKQLLGEHLTMELYEKLLTLPDFDVCGENGEYHTFVSDSPLYTEAIPYRVSEAYENEKLLGLRLDCSV
;
A
#
# COMPACT_ATOMS: atom_id res chain seq x y z
N MET A 1 15.77 -2.17 -13.33
CA MET A 1 14.45 -2.65 -12.85
C MET A 1 14.07 -1.92 -11.58
N LYS A 2 12.76 -1.76 -11.32
CA LYS A 2 12.25 -1.11 -10.10
C LYS A 2 11.42 -2.11 -9.29
N PHE A 3 11.51 -2.02 -7.96
CA PHE A 3 10.55 -2.66 -7.05
C PHE A 3 9.49 -1.64 -6.61
N ILE A 4 8.36 -2.12 -6.11
CA ILE A 4 7.31 -1.30 -5.53
C ILE A 4 7.20 -1.65 -4.04
N SER A 5 7.30 -0.66 -3.15
CA SER A 5 6.97 -0.84 -1.73
C SER A 5 5.48 -1.14 -1.61
N TRP A 6 5.12 -2.35 -1.13
CA TRP A 6 3.77 -2.88 -1.30
C TRP A 6 3.10 -3.29 0.00
N SER A 7 1.94 -2.72 0.26
CA SER A 7 1.07 -3.09 1.39
C SER A 7 -0.22 -3.80 0.95
N GLY A 8 -0.54 -3.76 -0.34
CA GLY A 8 -1.81 -4.22 -0.90
C GLY A 8 -2.93 -3.17 -0.88
N GLY A 9 -2.66 -1.97 -0.37
CA GLY A 9 -3.61 -0.87 -0.25
C GLY A 9 -3.61 0.10 -1.43
N LYS A 10 -4.41 1.16 -1.29
CA LYS A 10 -4.66 2.14 -2.36
C LYS A 10 -3.40 2.88 -2.82
N ASP A 11 -2.55 3.35 -1.87
CA ASP A 11 -1.46 4.27 -2.19
C ASP A 11 -0.36 3.59 -3.00
N CYS A 12 0.08 2.39 -2.58
CA CYS A 12 1.05 1.63 -3.36
C CYS A 12 0.50 1.21 -4.73
N SER A 13 -0.79 0.85 -4.81
CA SER A 13 -1.44 0.47 -6.07
C SER A 13 -1.56 1.68 -7.01
N PHE A 14 -1.96 2.82 -6.49
CA PHE A 14 -2.11 4.03 -7.29
C PHE A 14 -0.75 4.63 -7.70
N ALA A 15 0.26 4.57 -6.82
CA ALA A 15 1.62 4.97 -7.16
C ALA A 15 2.19 4.15 -8.32
N LEU A 16 1.98 2.82 -8.32
CA LEU A 16 2.38 1.98 -9.45
C LEU A 16 1.61 2.36 -10.71
N TYR A 17 0.30 2.58 -10.63
CA TYR A 17 -0.51 3.01 -11.76
C TYR A 17 0.00 4.33 -12.34
N LYS A 18 0.20 5.36 -11.52
CA LYS A 18 0.75 6.65 -11.97
C LYS A 18 2.14 6.50 -12.59
N TYR A 19 2.98 5.64 -12.04
CA TYR A 19 4.28 5.35 -12.61
C TYR A 19 4.17 4.73 -14.01
N THR A 20 3.26 3.79 -14.22
CA THR A 20 3.06 3.18 -15.56
C THR A 20 2.53 4.17 -16.59
N GLN A 21 1.79 5.21 -16.16
CA GLN A 21 1.30 6.26 -17.06
C GLN A 21 2.43 7.14 -17.63
N THR A 22 3.63 7.08 -17.08
CA THR A 22 4.81 7.76 -17.67
C THR A 22 5.35 7.05 -18.92
N GLY A 23 4.79 5.91 -19.30
CA GLY A 23 5.25 5.07 -20.40
C GLY A 23 6.44 4.16 -20.04
N VAL A 24 6.91 4.21 -18.78
CA VAL A 24 7.99 3.33 -18.30
C VAL A 24 7.38 2.02 -17.77
N SER A 25 7.95 0.90 -18.20
CA SER A 25 7.50 -0.44 -17.83
C SER A 25 8.69 -1.29 -17.35
N ASP A 26 9.34 -0.86 -16.25
CA ASP A 26 10.48 -1.54 -15.65
C ASP A 26 10.28 -1.98 -14.19
N ALA A 27 9.07 -1.80 -13.66
CA ALA A 27 8.63 -2.39 -12.39
C ALA A 27 8.56 -3.93 -12.55
N ARG A 28 9.16 -4.70 -11.62
CA ARG A 28 9.26 -6.16 -11.73
C ARG A 28 8.81 -6.90 -10.48
N CYS A 29 8.86 -6.30 -9.31
CA CYS A 29 8.39 -6.98 -8.11
C CYS A 29 7.71 -6.05 -7.11
N LEU A 30 6.81 -6.63 -6.32
CA LEU A 30 6.20 -6.05 -5.15
C LEU A 30 7.05 -6.40 -3.93
N LEU A 31 7.60 -5.42 -3.24
CA LEU A 31 8.36 -5.62 -2.01
C LEU A 31 7.47 -5.38 -0.79
N ASN A 32 7.10 -6.44 -0.09
CA ASN A 32 6.31 -6.38 1.13
C ASN A 32 7.16 -6.60 2.38
N MET A 33 7.30 -5.56 3.20
CA MET A 33 8.00 -5.61 4.49
C MET A 33 7.01 -5.99 5.60
N VAL A 34 7.08 -7.24 6.07
CA VAL A 34 6.12 -7.79 7.05
C VAL A 34 6.60 -7.55 8.48
N ARG A 35 5.91 -6.72 9.23
CA ARG A 35 6.11 -6.61 10.68
C ARG A 35 5.21 -7.61 11.40
N ASN A 36 5.79 -8.53 12.17
CA ASN A 36 5.04 -9.45 13.03
C ASN A 36 4.55 -8.73 14.31
N THR A 37 3.84 -7.62 14.15
CA THR A 37 3.20 -6.97 15.28
C THR A 37 1.69 -7.16 15.17
N PRO A 38 1.00 -7.53 16.26
CA PRO A 38 -0.46 -7.59 16.28
C PRO A 38 -1.14 -6.25 15.97
N LEU A 39 -0.36 -5.19 15.83
CA LEU A 39 -0.77 -3.79 15.78
C LEU A 39 -0.70 -3.16 14.39
N SER A 40 -0.24 -3.86 13.37
CA SER A 40 -0.21 -3.28 12.02
C SER A 40 -1.58 -3.39 11.36
N GLY A 41 -2.21 -2.26 11.04
CA GLY A 41 -3.47 -2.17 10.30
C GLY A 41 -3.42 -2.73 8.87
N HIS A 42 -2.23 -3.18 8.42
CA HIS A 42 -1.95 -3.75 7.10
C HIS A 42 -1.86 -5.28 7.16
N GLN A 43 -2.88 -5.96 7.68
CA GLN A 43 -2.88 -7.43 7.71
C GLN A 43 -3.59 -8.03 6.48
N VAL A 44 -3.10 -7.67 5.30
CA VAL A 44 -3.47 -8.41 4.09
C VAL A 44 -2.73 -9.74 4.10
N SER A 45 -3.45 -10.86 3.90
CA SER A 45 -2.86 -12.19 3.89
C SER A 45 -1.84 -12.33 2.75
N GLU A 46 -0.86 -13.22 2.94
CA GLU A 46 0.14 -13.52 1.92
C GLU A 46 -0.50 -13.97 0.61
N SER A 47 -1.54 -14.81 0.70
CA SER A 47 -2.28 -15.29 -0.47
C SER A 47 -2.92 -14.17 -1.29
N LEU A 48 -3.46 -13.14 -0.65
CA LEU A 48 -4.03 -11.99 -1.34
C LEU A 48 -2.95 -11.12 -1.99
N LEU A 49 -1.81 -10.89 -1.30
CA LEU A 49 -0.68 -10.16 -1.91
C LEU A 49 -0.09 -10.94 -3.09
N GLN A 50 -0.01 -12.27 -2.98
CA GLN A 50 0.42 -13.12 -4.08
C GLN A 50 -0.56 -13.07 -5.26
N ALA A 51 -1.87 -13.05 -4.99
CA ALA A 51 -2.87 -12.86 -6.03
C ALA A 51 -2.72 -11.51 -6.74
N GLN A 52 -2.49 -10.41 -5.98
CA GLN A 52 -2.22 -9.10 -6.58
C GLN A 52 -1.00 -9.14 -7.52
N ALA A 53 0.11 -9.72 -7.06
CA ALA A 53 1.32 -9.86 -7.88
C ALA A 53 1.05 -10.66 -9.17
N GLN A 54 0.37 -11.79 -9.06
CA GLN A 54 0.01 -12.63 -10.21
C GLN A 54 -0.88 -11.91 -11.22
N ARG A 55 -1.89 -11.13 -10.75
CA ARG A 55 -2.78 -10.35 -11.63
C ARG A 55 -2.05 -9.25 -12.41
N MET A 56 -0.92 -8.79 -11.90
CA MET A 56 -0.06 -7.80 -12.56
C MET A 56 1.11 -8.40 -13.34
N GLY A 57 1.32 -9.73 -13.26
CA GLY A 57 2.49 -10.37 -13.87
C GLY A 57 3.81 -9.96 -13.18
N LEU A 58 3.78 -9.66 -11.90
CA LEU A 58 4.93 -9.24 -11.08
C LEU A 58 5.29 -10.31 -10.05
N ASP A 59 6.55 -10.30 -9.61
CA ASP A 59 6.99 -11.13 -8.49
C ASP A 59 6.57 -10.52 -7.15
N LEU A 60 6.33 -11.37 -6.13
CA LEU A 60 6.16 -10.94 -4.75
C LEU A 60 7.40 -11.29 -3.94
N VAL A 61 8.10 -10.26 -3.47
CA VAL A 61 9.23 -10.40 -2.55
C VAL A 61 8.77 -9.99 -1.15
N ARG A 62 8.94 -10.89 -0.17
CA ARG A 62 8.52 -10.63 1.22
C ARG A 62 9.70 -10.70 2.16
N GLU A 63 9.89 -9.65 2.93
CA GLU A 63 10.88 -9.58 4.01
C GLU A 63 10.18 -9.54 5.36
N ARG A 64 10.46 -10.53 6.21
CA ARG A 64 9.92 -10.60 7.58
C ARG A 64 10.83 -9.86 8.53
N VAL A 65 10.33 -8.76 9.09
CA VAL A 65 11.04 -7.99 10.10
C VAL A 65 11.02 -8.75 11.43
N SER A 66 12.16 -9.26 11.86
CA SER A 66 12.28 -10.00 13.12
C SER A 66 12.27 -9.04 14.32
N PRO A 67 11.79 -9.48 15.49
CA PRO A 67 11.81 -8.66 16.71
C PRO A 67 13.23 -8.30 17.18
N ASN A 68 14.21 -9.11 16.80
CA ASN A 68 15.60 -8.99 17.25
C ASN A 68 16.45 -8.01 16.43
N ASN A 69 15.95 -7.55 15.29
CA ASN A 69 16.65 -6.64 14.39
C ASN A 69 15.80 -5.43 14.07
N SER A 70 16.46 -4.30 13.78
CA SER A 70 15.75 -3.08 13.38
C SER A 70 15.11 -3.23 12.00
N TYR A 71 14.10 -2.43 11.73
CA TYR A 71 13.50 -2.33 10.39
C TYR A 71 14.57 -1.97 9.34
N LEU A 72 15.48 -1.07 9.69
CA LEU A 72 16.61 -0.66 8.83
C LEU A 72 17.49 -1.84 8.42
N TYR A 73 17.82 -2.74 9.36
CA TYR A 73 18.61 -3.94 9.05
C TYR A 73 17.94 -4.79 7.97
N HIS A 74 16.64 -5.03 8.09
CA HIS A 74 15.88 -5.82 7.13
C HIS A 74 15.73 -5.10 5.79
N PHE A 75 15.53 -3.79 5.81
CA PHE A 75 15.47 -2.97 4.61
C PHE A 75 16.81 -3.05 3.85
N ASP A 76 17.92 -2.86 4.53
CA ASP A 76 19.26 -2.95 3.94
C ASP A 76 19.52 -4.33 3.30
N ARG A 77 19.18 -5.38 4.06
CA ARG A 77 19.37 -6.75 3.60
C ARG A 77 18.61 -7.02 2.30
N ILE A 78 17.32 -6.71 2.26
CA ILE A 78 16.50 -7.01 1.09
C ILE A 78 16.85 -6.14 -0.11
N ILE A 79 17.16 -4.85 0.11
CA ILE A 79 17.57 -3.96 -0.98
C ILE A 79 18.90 -4.41 -1.59
N ASN A 80 19.88 -4.85 -0.80
CA ASN A 80 21.13 -5.39 -1.35
C ASN A 80 20.89 -6.65 -2.20
N ILE A 81 20.02 -7.56 -1.77
CA ILE A 81 19.63 -8.73 -2.58
C ILE A 81 18.99 -8.31 -3.91
N LEU A 82 18.08 -7.34 -3.88
CA LEU A 82 17.43 -6.83 -5.10
C LEU A 82 18.45 -6.14 -6.02
N LYS A 83 19.42 -5.41 -5.48
CA LYS A 83 20.50 -4.80 -6.28
C LYS A 83 21.34 -5.84 -7.02
N GLU A 84 21.70 -6.95 -6.36
CA GLU A 84 22.42 -8.06 -6.99
C GLU A 84 21.62 -8.68 -8.15
N GLN A 85 20.29 -8.58 -8.11
CA GLN A 85 19.37 -8.99 -9.17
C GLN A 85 19.15 -7.91 -10.25
N GLY A 86 19.81 -6.74 -10.15
CA GLY A 86 19.71 -5.66 -11.13
C GLY A 86 18.64 -4.60 -10.85
N TYR A 87 18.05 -4.59 -9.65
CA TYR A 87 17.16 -3.51 -9.27
C TYR A 87 17.95 -2.26 -8.88
N ASN A 88 17.56 -1.12 -9.41
CA ASN A 88 18.27 0.17 -9.22
C ASN A 88 17.35 1.27 -8.70
N GLY A 89 16.12 0.97 -8.27
CA GLY A 89 15.22 1.93 -7.65
C GLY A 89 13.96 1.31 -7.09
N GLY A 90 13.27 2.10 -6.28
CA GLY A 90 12.01 1.74 -5.63
C GLY A 90 10.92 2.79 -5.84
N ILE A 91 9.69 2.33 -6.04
CA ILE A 91 8.48 3.15 -6.15
C ILE A 91 7.78 3.11 -4.80
N PHE A 92 7.43 4.30 -4.27
CA PHE A 92 6.83 4.47 -2.95
C PHE A 92 5.52 5.25 -3.07
N GLY A 93 4.52 4.87 -2.29
CA GLY A 93 3.18 5.46 -2.31
C GLY A 93 2.99 6.64 -1.34
N ASP A 94 4.07 7.24 -0.84
CA ASP A 94 4.02 8.36 0.09
C ASP A 94 3.50 9.62 -0.61
N ILE A 95 2.61 10.37 0.07
CA ILE A 95 1.87 11.51 -0.53
C ILE A 95 2.45 12.85 -0.07
N TYR A 96 2.55 13.09 1.26
CA TYR A 96 3.00 14.38 1.80
C TYR A 96 3.75 14.31 3.15
N LEU A 97 3.88 13.13 3.76
CA LEU A 97 4.57 12.99 5.06
C LEU A 97 6.09 13.10 4.88
N GLU A 98 6.62 14.32 5.04
CA GLU A 98 8.04 14.61 4.82
C GLU A 98 8.99 13.72 5.63
N ALA A 99 8.63 13.37 6.88
CA ALA A 99 9.46 12.50 7.71
C ALA A 99 9.66 11.12 7.09
N HIS A 100 8.63 10.57 6.43
CA HIS A 100 8.71 9.30 5.72
C HIS A 100 9.57 9.42 4.47
N ARG A 101 9.29 10.43 3.64
CA ARG A 101 10.07 10.69 2.42
C ARG A 101 11.55 10.90 2.74
N ASN A 102 11.88 11.77 3.68
CA ASN A 102 13.27 12.04 4.07
C ASN A 102 13.99 10.78 4.55
N TRP A 103 13.28 9.91 5.29
CA TRP A 103 13.85 8.63 5.71
C TRP A 103 14.12 7.73 4.49
N ILE A 104 13.17 7.58 3.58
CA ILE A 104 13.29 6.76 2.37
C ILE A 104 14.44 7.29 1.49
N GLU A 105 14.45 8.59 1.17
CA GLU A 105 15.49 9.23 0.35
C GLU A 105 16.88 8.99 0.93
N LYS A 106 17.06 9.20 2.24
CA LYS A 106 18.32 8.95 2.94
C LYS A 106 18.77 7.49 2.83
N GLN A 107 17.86 6.52 2.97
CA GLN A 107 18.23 5.12 2.87
C GLN A 107 18.53 4.73 1.41
N CYS A 108 17.74 5.21 0.47
CA CYS A 108 17.97 4.96 -0.95
C CYS A 108 19.30 5.55 -1.44
N GLU A 109 19.63 6.78 -1.05
CA GLU A 109 20.93 7.41 -1.35
C GLU A 109 22.08 6.57 -0.80
N ARG A 110 22.02 6.18 0.47
CA ARG A 110 23.03 5.33 1.11
C ARG A 110 23.23 3.99 0.42
N LEU A 111 22.15 3.41 -0.09
CA LEU A 111 22.16 2.12 -0.79
C LEU A 111 22.40 2.26 -2.30
N GLY A 112 22.49 3.47 -2.83
CA GLY A 112 22.70 3.74 -4.25
C GLY A 112 21.55 3.25 -5.13
N ILE A 113 20.30 3.44 -4.71
CA ILE A 113 19.08 3.19 -5.48
C ILE A 113 18.24 4.48 -5.60
N GLU A 114 17.50 4.61 -6.67
CA GLU A 114 16.64 5.75 -6.95
C GLU A 114 15.29 5.64 -6.21
N PRO A 115 14.89 6.58 -5.34
CA PRO A 115 13.55 6.64 -4.80
C PRO A 115 12.62 7.38 -5.77
N ILE A 116 11.43 6.81 -6.03
CA ILE A 116 10.42 7.36 -6.94
C ILE A 116 9.12 7.50 -6.17
N PHE A 117 8.56 8.72 -6.16
CA PHE A 117 7.34 9.06 -5.42
C PHE A 117 6.27 9.61 -6.38
N PRO A 118 5.51 8.76 -7.09
CA PRO A 118 4.56 9.22 -8.12
C PRO A 118 3.40 10.06 -7.58
N LEU A 119 3.08 9.94 -6.28
CA LEU A 119 1.97 10.66 -5.64
C LEU A 119 2.41 11.89 -4.86
N TRP A 120 3.72 12.14 -4.76
CA TRP A 120 4.24 13.19 -3.89
C TRP A 120 3.77 14.58 -4.30
N GLY A 121 3.17 15.30 -3.33
CA GLY A 121 2.69 16.66 -3.51
C GLY A 121 1.41 16.79 -4.33
N MET A 122 0.79 15.68 -4.74
CA MET A 122 -0.55 15.71 -5.30
C MET A 122 -1.57 16.05 -4.20
N PRO A 123 -2.60 16.88 -4.50
CA PRO A 123 -3.70 17.10 -3.57
C PRO A 123 -4.40 15.77 -3.21
N VAL A 124 -4.69 15.55 -1.93
CA VAL A 124 -5.30 14.28 -1.46
C VAL A 124 -6.67 14.05 -2.08
N GLU A 125 -7.43 15.10 -2.35
CA GLU A 125 -8.72 15.05 -3.04
C GLU A 125 -8.58 14.57 -4.49
N GLU A 126 -7.52 15.02 -5.17
CA GLU A 126 -7.21 14.58 -6.54
C GLU A 126 -6.82 13.10 -6.54
N ILE A 127 -5.93 12.68 -5.62
CA ILE A 127 -5.54 11.27 -5.47
C ILE A 127 -6.77 10.39 -5.27
N TYR A 128 -7.63 10.73 -4.31
CA TYR A 128 -8.82 9.94 -4.02
C TYR A 128 -9.77 9.84 -5.21
N THR A 129 -10.11 10.99 -5.80
CA THR A 129 -11.10 11.05 -6.89
C THR A 129 -10.57 10.42 -8.17
N GLU A 130 -9.30 10.60 -8.50
CA GLU A 130 -8.67 9.95 -9.65
C GLU A 130 -8.55 8.43 -9.44
N PHE A 131 -8.19 7.98 -8.23
CA PHE A 131 -8.16 6.56 -7.88
C PHE A 131 -9.51 5.88 -8.17
N VAL A 132 -10.60 6.45 -7.65
CA VAL A 132 -11.95 5.90 -7.87
C VAL A 132 -12.36 5.94 -9.35
N ARG A 133 -12.12 7.08 -10.03
CA ARG A 133 -12.50 7.25 -11.44
C ARG A 133 -11.67 6.40 -12.40
N SER A 134 -10.47 6.02 -12.01
CA SER A 134 -9.62 5.12 -12.80
C SER A 134 -10.06 3.66 -12.75
N GLY A 135 -11.12 3.32 -12.00
CA GLY A 135 -11.68 1.97 -11.95
C GLY A 135 -11.05 1.06 -10.90
N PHE A 136 -10.35 1.61 -9.92
CA PHE A 136 -9.90 0.85 -8.76
C PHE A 136 -11.07 0.49 -7.84
N VAL A 137 -11.03 -0.73 -7.29
CA VAL A 137 -11.95 -1.20 -6.26
C VAL A 137 -11.17 -1.50 -4.99
N ALA A 138 -11.40 -0.70 -3.97
CA ALA A 138 -10.74 -0.86 -2.68
C ALA A 138 -11.75 -0.90 -1.54
N LYS A 139 -11.50 -1.80 -0.57
CA LYS A 139 -12.26 -1.91 0.67
C LYS A 139 -11.45 -1.35 1.84
N ILE A 140 -12.08 -0.62 2.73
CA ILE A 140 -11.52 -0.21 4.02
C ILE A 140 -11.49 -1.44 4.94
N ILE A 141 -10.29 -1.88 5.30
CA ILE A 141 -10.04 -3.10 6.10
C ILE A 141 -9.48 -2.81 7.48
N GLY A 142 -9.11 -1.57 7.76
CA GLY A 142 -8.66 -1.13 9.07
C GLY A 142 -9.05 0.33 9.27
N VAL A 143 -9.46 0.69 10.49
CA VAL A 143 -9.82 2.06 10.82
C VAL A 143 -9.36 2.41 12.23
N SER A 144 -9.03 3.67 12.45
CA SER A 144 -8.94 4.22 13.81
C SER A 144 -10.30 4.08 14.51
N LYS A 145 -10.32 3.84 15.81
CA LYS A 145 -11.57 3.66 16.59
C LYS A 145 -12.53 4.83 16.49
N SER A 146 -12.02 6.03 16.21
CA SER A 146 -12.83 7.24 15.98
C SER A 146 -13.69 7.15 14.73
N TYR A 147 -13.32 6.28 13.79
CA TYR A 147 -13.95 6.18 12.46
C TYR A 147 -14.51 4.77 12.18
N LYS A 148 -14.98 4.08 13.23
CA LYS A 148 -15.50 2.71 13.15
C LYS A 148 -16.57 2.48 12.09
N GLN A 149 -17.35 3.51 11.79
CA GLN A 149 -18.41 3.48 10.77
C GLN A 149 -17.90 3.30 9.34
N LEU A 150 -16.60 3.53 9.11
CA LEU A 150 -15.99 3.36 7.79
C LEU A 150 -15.49 1.93 7.54
N LEU A 151 -15.43 1.09 8.58
CA LEU A 151 -14.90 -0.26 8.45
C LEU A 151 -15.78 -1.11 7.51
N GLY A 152 -15.18 -1.65 6.47
CA GLY A 152 -15.87 -2.48 5.48
C GLY A 152 -16.46 -1.70 4.32
N GLU A 153 -16.46 -0.37 4.35
CA GLU A 153 -16.89 0.47 3.21
C GLU A 153 -15.93 0.33 2.03
N HIS A 154 -16.45 0.55 0.83
CA HIS A 154 -15.66 0.65 -0.39
C HIS A 154 -15.35 2.12 -0.69
N LEU A 155 -14.15 2.39 -1.22
CA LEU A 155 -13.83 3.72 -1.70
C LEU A 155 -14.65 4.02 -2.95
N THR A 156 -15.56 4.97 -2.84
CA THR A 156 -16.47 5.43 -3.90
C THR A 156 -16.60 6.94 -3.86
N MET A 157 -17.14 7.54 -4.91
CA MET A 157 -17.45 8.98 -4.90
C MET A 157 -18.51 9.34 -3.85
N GLU A 158 -19.46 8.44 -3.58
CA GLU A 158 -20.43 8.66 -2.51
C GLU A 158 -19.78 8.67 -1.12
N LEU A 159 -18.82 7.76 -0.88
CA LEU A 159 -18.04 7.78 0.36
C LEU A 159 -17.18 9.05 0.44
N TYR A 160 -16.57 9.47 -0.66
CA TYR A 160 -15.78 10.72 -0.69
C TYR A 160 -16.56 11.91 -0.16
N GLU A 161 -17.79 12.13 -0.64
CA GLU A 161 -18.67 13.22 -0.17
C GLU A 161 -18.95 13.13 1.35
N LYS A 162 -19.09 11.91 1.87
CA LYS A 162 -19.26 11.70 3.32
C LYS A 162 -17.97 12.04 4.09
N LEU A 163 -16.80 11.64 3.57
CA LEU A 163 -15.52 11.93 4.21
C LEU A 163 -15.24 13.42 4.33
N LEU A 164 -15.60 14.21 3.32
CA LEU A 164 -15.46 15.67 3.33
C LEU A 164 -16.27 16.35 4.45
N THR A 165 -17.27 15.70 5.01
CA THR A 165 -18.06 16.23 6.14
C THR A 165 -17.43 15.96 7.50
N LEU A 166 -16.41 15.11 7.57
CA LEU A 166 -15.75 14.77 8.82
C LEU A 166 -14.69 15.85 9.15
N PRO A 167 -14.71 16.41 10.36
CA PRO A 167 -13.73 17.43 10.74
C PRO A 167 -12.32 16.83 10.79
N ASP A 168 -11.34 17.57 10.27
CA ASP A 168 -9.91 17.23 10.30
C ASP A 168 -9.58 15.82 9.72
N PHE A 169 -10.42 15.30 8.81
CA PHE A 169 -10.25 14.00 8.21
C PHE A 169 -9.43 14.09 6.92
N ASP A 170 -8.35 13.32 6.84
CA ASP A 170 -7.62 13.12 5.59
C ASP A 170 -8.33 12.09 4.72
N VAL A 171 -8.84 12.50 3.57
CA VAL A 171 -9.57 11.61 2.64
C VAL A 171 -8.70 10.47 2.09
N CYS A 172 -7.37 10.62 2.13
CA CYS A 172 -6.43 9.54 1.80
C CYS A 172 -6.01 8.67 2.99
N GLY A 173 -6.31 9.08 4.24
CA GLY A 173 -6.02 8.29 5.43
C GLY A 173 -4.54 8.27 5.84
N GLU A 174 -3.75 9.29 5.42
CA GLU A 174 -2.31 9.36 5.69
C GLU A 174 -1.97 9.53 7.18
N ASN A 175 -2.89 10.07 7.97
CA ASN A 175 -2.72 10.20 9.42
C ASN A 175 -3.17 8.95 10.20
N GLY A 176 -3.48 7.85 9.49
CA GLY A 176 -3.89 6.59 10.09
C GLY A 176 -5.40 6.48 10.36
N GLU A 177 -6.23 7.27 9.68
CA GLU A 177 -7.68 7.20 9.77
C GLU A 177 -8.19 5.83 9.33
N TYR A 178 -7.65 5.33 8.19
CA TYR A 178 -8.03 4.02 7.67
C TYR A 178 -6.93 3.36 6.82
N HIS A 179 -7.10 2.06 6.59
CA HIS A 179 -6.27 1.24 5.71
C HIS A 179 -7.15 0.46 4.74
N THR A 180 -6.64 0.18 3.54
CA THR A 180 -7.40 -0.43 2.46
C THR A 180 -6.76 -1.70 1.91
N PHE A 181 -7.58 -2.53 1.27
CA PHE A 181 -7.18 -3.60 0.37
C PHE A 181 -7.77 -3.35 -1.03
N VAL A 182 -6.92 -3.39 -2.05
CA VAL A 182 -7.33 -3.25 -3.46
C VAL A 182 -7.62 -4.62 -4.04
N SER A 183 -8.88 -4.86 -4.39
CA SER A 183 -9.35 -6.13 -4.96
C SER A 183 -9.47 -6.10 -6.48
N ASP A 184 -9.54 -4.91 -7.10
CA ASP A 184 -9.55 -4.74 -8.55
C ASP A 184 -8.89 -3.42 -8.95
N SER A 185 -8.27 -3.41 -10.12
CA SER A 185 -7.58 -2.22 -10.65
C SER A 185 -7.32 -2.34 -12.14
N PRO A 186 -7.06 -1.20 -12.84
CA PRO A 186 -6.63 -1.22 -14.23
C PRO A 186 -5.31 -1.97 -14.50
N LEU A 187 -4.57 -2.29 -13.44
CA LEU A 187 -3.31 -3.05 -13.51
C LEU A 187 -3.53 -4.57 -13.46
N TYR A 188 -4.73 -5.03 -13.09
CA TYR A 188 -5.04 -6.45 -12.90
C TYR A 188 -5.65 -7.04 -14.17
N THR A 189 -5.31 -8.29 -14.45
CA THR A 189 -5.95 -9.05 -15.54
C THR A 189 -7.40 -9.45 -15.20
N GLU A 190 -7.73 -9.57 -13.92
CA GLU A 190 -9.08 -9.82 -13.39
C GLU A 190 -9.13 -9.48 -11.90
N ALA A 191 -10.33 -9.24 -11.37
CA ALA A 191 -10.55 -8.97 -9.96
C ALA A 191 -10.14 -10.14 -9.05
N ILE A 192 -9.71 -9.82 -7.84
CA ILE A 192 -9.30 -10.82 -6.83
C ILE A 192 -10.51 -11.15 -5.97
N PRO A 193 -11.03 -12.39 -6.00
CA PRO A 193 -12.08 -12.81 -5.11
C PRO A 193 -11.57 -12.95 -3.67
N TYR A 194 -12.28 -12.37 -2.73
CA TYR A 194 -11.94 -12.45 -1.31
C TYR A 194 -13.20 -12.52 -0.44
N ARG A 195 -13.03 -12.97 0.79
CA ARG A 195 -14.06 -12.95 1.83
C ARG A 195 -13.50 -12.33 3.11
N VAL A 196 -14.38 -11.72 3.88
CA VAL A 196 -14.05 -11.32 5.25
C VAL A 196 -14.12 -12.57 6.13
N SER A 197 -13.00 -12.94 6.74
CA SER A 197 -12.91 -14.12 7.60
C SER A 197 -13.11 -13.81 9.08
N GLU A 198 -12.65 -12.64 9.52
CA GLU A 198 -12.69 -12.24 10.92
C GLU A 198 -12.68 -10.72 11.04
N ALA A 199 -13.39 -10.19 12.03
CA ALA A 199 -13.19 -8.84 12.52
C ALA A 199 -12.35 -8.88 13.80
N TYR A 200 -11.40 -7.97 13.94
CA TYR A 200 -10.54 -7.89 15.12
C TYR A 200 -10.45 -6.45 15.64
N GLU A 201 -10.11 -6.35 16.90
CA GLU A 201 -9.87 -5.08 17.56
C GLU A 201 -8.57 -5.15 18.38
N ASN A 202 -7.82 -4.06 18.40
CA ASN A 202 -6.70 -3.85 19.30
C ASN A 202 -6.84 -2.48 20.00
N GLU A 203 -5.82 -2.04 20.72
CA GLU A 203 -5.87 -0.77 21.47
C GLU A 203 -6.16 0.46 20.58
N LYS A 204 -5.72 0.46 19.33
CA LYS A 204 -5.76 1.62 18.42
C LYS A 204 -6.73 1.46 17.24
N LEU A 205 -6.92 0.24 16.77
CA LEU A 205 -7.56 -0.05 15.49
C LEU A 205 -8.68 -1.07 15.62
N LEU A 206 -9.68 -0.93 14.75
CA LEU A 206 -10.61 -1.98 14.33
C LEU A 206 -10.20 -2.46 12.95
N GLY A 207 -10.26 -3.77 12.69
CA GLY A 207 -9.83 -4.30 11.42
C GLY A 207 -10.60 -5.53 10.96
N LEU A 208 -10.50 -5.81 9.67
CA LEU A 208 -11.02 -7.01 9.01
C LEU A 208 -9.85 -7.86 8.49
N ARG A 209 -9.89 -9.15 8.76
CA ARG A 209 -9.04 -10.11 8.08
C ARG A 209 -9.73 -10.57 6.81
N LEU A 210 -8.95 -10.63 5.74
CA LEU A 210 -9.42 -11.09 4.44
C LEU A 210 -8.68 -12.37 4.05
N ASP A 211 -9.44 -13.35 3.54
CA ASP A 211 -8.92 -14.55 2.93
C ASP A 211 -9.23 -14.55 1.43
N CYS A 212 -8.33 -15.11 0.64
CA CYS A 212 -8.61 -15.36 -0.77
C CYS A 212 -9.77 -16.37 -0.87
N SER A 213 -10.77 -16.04 -1.69
CA SER A 213 -11.82 -17.01 -2.03
C SER A 213 -11.32 -17.82 -3.23
N VAL A 214 -11.14 -19.10 -3.03
CA VAL A 214 -10.78 -20.05 -4.11
C VAL A 214 -12.00 -20.32 -4.97
#